data_2cab62d355ce5b23b19c679ecbba313c
#
_entry.id   2cab62d355ce5b23b19c679ecbba313c
#
_cell.length_a   1.000
_cell.length_b   1.000
_cell.length_c   1.000
_cell.angle_alpha   90.00
_cell.angle_beta   90.00
_cell.angle_gamma   90.00
#
_symmetry.space_group_name_H-M   'P 1'
#
loop_
_entity.id
_entity.type
_entity.pdbx_description
1 polymer ?
#
loop_
_entity_poly.entity_id
_entity_poly.type
_entity_poly.pdbx_seq_one_letter_code
_entity_poly.pdbx_strand_id
1 'polypeptide(L)'
;MDYTPLIEKRRQRLEELETVIAEPDFFNDQKKASEIMREHRRLKELMETWDSLNATEQQLADNQELAKTDDPELAELAALEIPELEAALEKLRSDLQ
;
A
#
# COMPACT_ATOMS: atom_id res chain seq x y z
N MET A 1 -1.74 16.18 1.95
CA MET A 1 -2.29 15.94 0.61
C MET A 1 -3.08 14.64 0.58
N ASP A 2 -4.26 14.69 -0.01
CA ASP A 2 -5.10 13.50 -0.11
C ASP A 2 -4.84 12.78 -1.42
N TYR A 3 -4.25 11.59 -1.36
CA TYR A 3 -3.92 10.77 -2.51
C TYR A 3 -5.09 9.88 -2.97
N THR A 4 -6.20 9.86 -2.23
CA THR A 4 -7.30 8.93 -2.50
C THR A 4 -7.82 9.00 -3.93
N PRO A 5 -8.10 10.19 -4.53
CA PRO A 5 -8.58 10.23 -5.92
C PRO A 5 -7.56 9.67 -6.92
N LEU A 6 -6.27 9.92 -6.70
CA LEU A 6 -5.21 9.40 -7.57
C LEU A 6 -5.12 7.89 -7.45
N ILE A 7 -5.18 7.36 -6.23
CA ILE A 7 -5.13 5.93 -5.98
C ILE A 7 -6.34 5.22 -6.60
N GLU A 8 -7.53 5.82 -6.53
CA GLU A 8 -8.73 5.27 -7.16
C GLU A 8 -8.56 5.13 -8.68
N LYS A 9 -7.99 6.15 -9.34
CA LYS A 9 -7.71 6.09 -10.78
C LYS A 9 -6.71 4.99 -11.11
N ARG A 10 -5.65 4.86 -10.31
CA ARG A 10 -4.64 3.83 -10.51
C ARG A 10 -5.21 2.43 -10.30
N ARG A 11 -6.08 2.26 -9.33
CA ARG A 11 -6.76 0.98 -9.08
C ARG A 11 -7.65 0.60 -10.25
N GLN A 12 -8.40 1.54 -10.80
CA GLN A 12 -9.24 1.31 -11.99
C GLN A 12 -8.38 0.91 -13.19
N ARG A 13 -7.24 1.59 -13.37
CA ARG A 13 -6.31 1.24 -14.45
C ARG A 13 -5.76 -0.17 -14.29
N LEU A 14 -5.44 -0.56 -13.05
CA LEU A 14 -4.97 -1.91 -12.75
C LEU A 14 -6.02 -2.96 -13.13
N GLU A 15 -7.28 -2.72 -12.82
CA GLU A 15 -8.39 -3.62 -13.19
C GLU A 15 -8.53 -3.73 -14.70
N GLU A 16 -8.43 -2.61 -15.42
CA GLU A 16 -8.45 -2.59 -16.89
C GLU A 16 -7.33 -3.45 -17.48
N LEU A 17 -6.12 -3.32 -16.94
CA LEU A 17 -4.97 -4.09 -17.39
C LEU A 17 -5.17 -5.58 -17.13
N GLU A 18 -5.73 -5.95 -15.99
CA GLU A 18 -6.01 -7.35 -15.66
C GLU A 18 -7.00 -7.96 -16.64
N THR A 19 -7.99 -7.19 -17.07
CA THR A 19 -8.95 -7.62 -18.09
C THR A 19 -8.25 -7.88 -19.43
N VAL A 20 -7.36 -6.96 -19.83
CA VAL A 20 -6.59 -7.10 -21.08
C VAL A 20 -5.66 -8.31 -21.03
N ILE A 21 -4.95 -8.50 -19.92
CA ILE A 21 -4.01 -9.61 -19.73
C ILE A 21 -4.73 -10.96 -19.80
N ALA A 22 -5.99 -11.01 -19.36
CA ALA A 22 -6.78 -12.24 -19.36
C ALA A 22 -7.31 -12.64 -20.76
N GLU A 23 -7.18 -11.78 -21.77
CA GLU A 23 -7.63 -12.09 -23.13
C GLU A 23 -6.78 -13.18 -23.76
N PRO A 24 -7.40 -14.13 -24.53
CA PRO A 24 -6.66 -15.28 -25.08
C PRO A 24 -5.54 -14.91 -26.02
N ASP A 25 -5.65 -13.79 -26.73
CA ASP A 25 -4.67 -13.34 -27.72
C ASP A 25 -3.67 -12.31 -27.18
N PHE A 26 -3.66 -12.09 -25.86
CA PHE A 26 -2.84 -11.05 -25.23
C PHE A 26 -1.35 -11.15 -25.62
N PHE A 27 -0.78 -12.36 -25.63
CA PHE A 27 0.62 -12.59 -25.92
C PHE A 27 0.97 -12.60 -27.41
N ASN A 28 -0.02 -12.44 -28.30
CA ASN A 28 0.24 -12.43 -29.74
C ASN A 28 1.15 -11.26 -30.17
N ASP A 29 1.01 -10.10 -29.50
CA ASP A 29 1.91 -8.96 -29.68
C ASP A 29 2.82 -8.88 -28.44
N GLN A 30 4.02 -9.43 -28.56
CA GLN A 30 4.94 -9.54 -27.42
C GLN A 30 5.42 -8.18 -26.90
N LYS A 31 5.61 -7.23 -27.77
CA LYS A 31 6.06 -5.88 -27.36
C LYS A 31 4.98 -5.19 -26.53
N LYS A 32 3.76 -5.22 -27.01
CA LYS A 32 2.62 -4.64 -26.31
C LYS A 32 2.35 -5.37 -24.99
N ALA A 33 2.42 -6.69 -25.03
CA ALA A 33 2.25 -7.51 -23.81
C ALA A 33 3.30 -7.15 -22.76
N SER A 34 4.56 -6.99 -23.16
CA SER A 34 5.63 -6.62 -22.25
C SER A 34 5.40 -5.26 -21.60
N GLU A 35 4.96 -4.27 -22.38
CA GLU A 35 4.66 -2.94 -21.88
C GLU A 35 3.53 -2.94 -20.89
N ILE A 36 2.45 -3.70 -21.17
CA ILE A 36 1.28 -3.82 -20.29
C ILE A 36 1.66 -4.54 -19.01
N MET A 37 2.42 -5.63 -19.08
CA MET A 37 2.87 -6.35 -17.89
C MET A 37 3.75 -5.48 -17.00
N ARG A 38 4.56 -4.62 -17.58
CA ARG A 38 5.42 -3.69 -16.83
C ARG A 38 4.57 -2.63 -16.10
N GLU A 39 3.58 -2.07 -16.78
CA GLU A 39 2.64 -1.13 -16.18
C GLU A 39 1.85 -1.79 -15.05
N HIS A 40 1.37 -3.01 -15.29
CA HIS A 40 0.64 -3.80 -14.29
C HIS A 40 1.46 -3.97 -13.02
N ARG A 41 2.74 -4.35 -13.16
CA ARG A 41 3.62 -4.54 -12.01
C ARG A 41 3.78 -3.25 -11.20
N ARG A 42 4.00 -2.12 -11.87
CA ARG A 42 4.17 -0.83 -11.20
C ARG A 42 2.91 -0.44 -10.43
N LEU A 43 1.75 -0.63 -11.03
CA LEU A 43 0.48 -0.30 -10.38
C LEU A 43 0.20 -1.23 -9.21
N LYS A 44 0.50 -2.51 -9.35
CA LYS A 44 0.33 -3.48 -8.27
C LYS A 44 1.21 -3.14 -7.06
N GLU A 45 2.47 -2.81 -7.30
CA GLU A 45 3.40 -2.39 -6.24
C GLU A 45 2.91 -1.12 -5.55
N LEU A 46 2.39 -0.16 -6.32
CA LEU A 46 1.83 1.07 -5.78
C LEU A 46 0.64 0.78 -4.87
N MET A 47 -0.26 -0.11 -5.28
CA MET A 47 -1.42 -0.48 -4.48
C MET A 47 -1.01 -1.18 -3.19
N GLU A 48 -0.02 -2.08 -3.26
CA GLU A 48 0.50 -2.76 -2.08
C GLU A 48 1.12 -1.77 -1.09
N THR A 49 1.88 -0.79 -1.59
CA THR A 49 2.46 0.26 -0.75
C THR A 49 1.37 1.10 -0.08
N TRP A 50 0.35 1.47 -0.83
CA TRP A 50 -0.77 2.24 -0.31
C TRP A 50 -1.52 1.48 0.78
N ASP A 51 -1.82 0.19 0.54
CA ASP A 51 -2.51 -0.64 1.51
C ASP A 51 -1.68 -0.83 2.78
N SER A 52 -0.36 -1.02 2.63
CA SER A 52 0.55 -1.12 3.77
C SER A 52 0.62 0.18 4.57
N LEU A 53 0.62 1.31 3.87
CA LEU A 53 0.62 2.63 4.52
C LEU A 53 -0.62 2.80 5.38
N ASN A 54 -1.79 2.50 4.85
CA ASN A 54 -3.05 2.62 5.58
C ASN A 54 -3.11 1.67 6.77
N ALA A 55 -2.63 0.42 6.60
CA ALA A 55 -2.59 -0.55 7.69
C ALA A 55 -1.63 -0.09 8.79
N THR A 56 -0.48 0.47 8.42
CA THR A 56 0.51 0.97 9.39
C THR A 56 -0.03 2.17 10.15
N GLU A 57 -0.73 3.09 9.47
CA GLU A 57 -1.38 4.22 10.14
C GLU A 57 -2.41 3.74 11.18
N GLN A 58 -3.19 2.71 10.85
CA GLN A 58 -4.15 2.14 11.77
C GLN A 58 -3.47 1.49 12.97
N GLN A 59 -2.41 0.73 12.74
CA GLN A 59 -1.62 0.11 13.81
C GLN A 59 -1.03 1.16 14.74
N LEU A 60 -0.53 2.26 14.17
CA LEU A 60 0.03 3.36 14.98
C LEU A 60 -1.05 3.99 15.85
N ALA A 61 -2.21 4.27 15.29
CA ALA A 61 -3.33 4.83 16.05
C ALA A 61 -3.76 3.89 17.18
N ASP A 62 -3.85 2.59 16.89
CA ASP A 62 -4.22 1.57 17.88
C ASP A 62 -3.20 1.52 19.01
N ASN A 63 -1.90 1.57 18.68
CA ASN A 63 -0.85 1.52 19.70
C ASN A 63 -0.78 2.81 20.52
N GLN A 64 -1.10 3.95 19.93
CA GLN A 64 -1.21 5.20 20.67
C GLN A 64 -2.31 5.14 21.72
N GLU A 65 -3.44 4.50 21.40
CA GLU A 65 -4.53 4.29 22.35
C GLU A 65 -4.14 3.27 23.43
N LEU A 66 -3.50 2.17 23.05
CA LEU A 66 -3.03 1.17 24.01
C LEU A 66 -1.98 1.72 24.97
N ALA A 67 -1.17 2.66 24.53
CA ALA A 67 -0.15 3.29 25.39
C ALA A 67 -0.79 4.11 26.53
N LYS A 68 -2.07 4.46 26.39
CA LYS A 68 -2.81 5.21 27.40
C LYS A 68 -3.61 4.32 28.36
N THR A 69 -3.57 3.00 28.16
CA THR A 69 -4.34 2.07 28.99
C THR A 69 -3.81 2.03 30.42
N ASP A 70 -4.68 1.61 31.35
CA ASP A 70 -4.33 1.46 32.77
C ASP A 70 -3.45 0.24 33.06
N ASP A 71 -3.34 -0.68 32.10
CA ASP A 71 -2.49 -1.86 32.23
C ASP A 71 -1.04 -1.49 31.89
N PRO A 72 -0.11 -1.45 32.88
CA PRO A 72 1.27 -0.99 32.64
C PRO A 72 2.03 -1.85 31.62
N GLU A 73 1.81 -3.15 31.60
CA GLU A 73 2.51 -4.03 30.66
C GLU A 73 2.08 -3.77 29.22
N LEU A 74 0.78 -3.65 28.97
CA LEU A 74 0.26 -3.34 27.66
C LEU A 74 0.68 -1.94 27.20
N ALA A 75 0.62 -0.97 28.09
CA ALA A 75 1.02 0.40 27.80
C ALA A 75 2.49 0.47 27.40
N GLU A 76 3.36 -0.25 28.11
CA GLU A 76 4.80 -0.28 27.81
C GLU A 76 5.10 -0.93 26.46
N LEU A 77 4.46 -2.08 26.19
CA LEU A 77 4.64 -2.76 24.91
C LEU A 77 4.18 -1.89 23.73
N ALA A 78 3.03 -1.25 23.88
CA ALA A 78 2.51 -0.35 22.85
C ALA A 78 3.44 0.83 22.62
N ALA A 79 3.97 1.42 23.70
CA ALA A 79 4.88 2.54 23.61
C ALA A 79 6.18 2.18 22.89
N LEU A 80 6.66 0.93 23.05
CA LEU A 80 7.86 0.46 22.35
C LEU A 80 7.64 0.29 20.85
N GLU A 81 6.43 -0.06 20.43
CA GLU A 81 6.11 -0.25 19.01
C GLU A 81 5.91 1.07 18.26
N ILE A 82 5.50 2.13 18.96
CA ILE A 82 5.19 3.41 18.32
C ILE A 82 6.35 3.95 17.45
N PRO A 83 7.60 4.05 17.94
CA PRO A 83 8.70 4.53 17.11
C PRO A 83 8.96 3.66 15.88
N GLU A 84 8.81 2.35 16.01
CA GLU A 84 8.99 1.42 14.89
C GLU A 84 7.93 1.63 13.82
N LEU A 85 6.68 1.83 14.24
CA LEU A 85 5.58 2.10 13.32
C LEU A 85 5.72 3.47 12.64
N GLU A 86 6.18 4.47 13.38
CA GLU A 86 6.44 5.80 12.82
C GLU A 86 7.53 5.74 11.75
N ALA A 87 8.60 4.98 12.00
CA ALA A 87 9.68 4.80 11.02
C ALA A 87 9.21 4.05 9.78
N ALA A 88 8.41 3.00 9.97
CA ALA A 88 7.84 2.23 8.86
C ALA A 88 6.91 3.12 8.02
N LEU A 89 6.10 3.95 8.66
CA LEU A 89 5.18 4.85 8.00
C LEU A 89 5.93 5.90 7.16
N GLU A 90 7.00 6.46 7.69
CA GLU A 90 7.83 7.41 6.97
C GLU A 90 8.43 6.80 5.72
N LYS A 91 8.93 5.56 5.82
CA LYS A 91 9.47 4.84 4.68
C LYS A 91 8.40 4.59 3.61
N LEU A 92 7.21 4.16 4.02
CA LEU A 92 6.11 3.91 3.09
C LEU A 92 5.67 5.19 2.38
N ARG A 93 5.63 6.31 3.09
CA ARG A 93 5.31 7.61 2.48
C ARG A 93 6.37 8.01 1.45
N SER A 94 7.64 7.76 1.75
CA SER A 94 8.74 8.02 0.83
C SER A 94 8.63 7.14 -0.41
N ASP A 95 8.31 5.86 -0.24
CA ASP A 95 8.16 4.91 -1.35
C ASP A 95 6.98 5.30 -2.26
N LEU A 96 5.97 5.97 -1.70
CA LEU A 96 4.78 6.38 -2.46
C LEU A 96 5.07 7.57 -3.38
N GLN A 97 6.06 8.37 -3.05
CA GLN A 97 6.48 9.51 -3.85
C GLN A 97 7.41 9.08 -4.98
#